data_f75aa056bc85cc5913e526312d70a2de
#
_entry.id   f75aa056bc85cc5913e526312d70a2de
#
_cell.length_a   1.000
_cell.length_b   1.000
_cell.length_c   1.000
_cell.angle_alpha   90.00
_cell.angle_beta   90.00
_cell.angle_gamma   90.00
#
_symmetry.space_group_name_H-M   'P 1'
#
loop_
_entity.id
_entity.type
_entity.pdbx_description
1 polymer ?
#
loop_
_entity_poly.entity_id
_entity_poly.type
_entity_poly.pdbx_seq_one_letter_code
_entity_poly.pdbx_strand_id
1 'polypeptide(L)'
;MNIYRKEIKFPINTVPEDSNLVEIRKGIFWARMQIPNPLNHVNVYIFEEKDDLTIIDTGMNTRENRKSWTDIIRKYFRTKKISRVILTHHHPDHYGLAGWFSENFDAQIISSRTSYLMARMLSLDVQDKLSLEAELFYVRAGMPKIILETRRNMRPMNFSDLVYKIPLGFKRLQDDSSIEIGGQSWRIIFGNGHAPAHATFWSEESGIAIVGDQVLPGISSNLGVYPTEPEADTVGDWISSCKKLKRYSNNEKLVLPGHRLPFTGLSLRLDQLIRNHKTALKRIDRRLTEGPVKTVELFKTIFMRDIKESEYGLALSEAVGHMNHLYEQGKIFRKLDNEGAYLWYKA
;
A
#
# COMPACT_ATOMS: atom_id res chain seq x y z
N MET A 1 -16.26 21.03 -31.23
CA MET A 1 -15.12 20.20 -30.82
C MET A 1 -15.31 19.88 -29.34
N ASN A 2 -15.89 18.71 -28.98
CA ASN A 2 -16.18 18.33 -27.62
C ASN A 2 -14.85 18.01 -26.92
N ILE A 3 -14.37 18.92 -26.09
CA ILE A 3 -13.29 18.66 -25.16
C ILE A 3 -13.89 17.71 -24.12
N TYR A 4 -13.69 16.40 -24.30
CA TYR A 4 -14.02 15.41 -23.30
C TYR A 4 -13.31 15.83 -22.01
N ARG A 5 -14.05 16.32 -21.02
CA ARG A 5 -13.54 16.53 -19.67
C ARG A 5 -12.99 15.19 -19.20
N LYS A 6 -11.66 15.10 -19.08
CA LYS A 6 -11.01 13.94 -18.49
C LYS A 6 -11.41 13.91 -17.02
N GLU A 7 -12.27 12.97 -16.66
CA GLU A 7 -12.79 12.81 -15.29
C GLU A 7 -12.43 11.42 -14.77
N ILE A 8 -12.20 11.33 -13.48
CA ILE A 8 -12.18 10.05 -12.78
C ILE A 8 -13.64 9.64 -12.61
N LYS A 9 -14.00 8.47 -13.13
CA LYS A 9 -15.38 7.95 -13.07
C LYS A 9 -15.38 6.63 -12.30
N PHE A 10 -16.50 6.34 -11.68
CA PHE A 10 -16.74 5.13 -10.90
C PHE A 10 -17.85 4.32 -11.59
N PRO A 11 -17.48 3.47 -12.57
CA PRO A 11 -18.49 2.78 -13.39
C PRO A 11 -19.23 1.66 -12.65
N ILE A 12 -18.71 1.21 -11.49
CA ILE A 12 -19.30 0.17 -10.66
C ILE A 12 -19.78 0.82 -9.37
N ASN A 13 -21.10 0.96 -9.23
CA ASN A 13 -21.73 1.61 -8.08
C ASN A 13 -22.16 0.63 -6.99
N THR A 14 -22.29 -0.67 -7.32
CA THR A 14 -22.60 -1.72 -6.35
C THR A 14 -21.32 -2.08 -5.60
N VAL A 15 -21.39 -2.01 -4.28
CA VAL A 15 -20.29 -2.38 -3.37
C VAL A 15 -20.57 -3.77 -2.82
N PRO A 16 -19.59 -4.69 -2.79
CA PRO A 16 -19.78 -5.96 -2.13
C PRO A 16 -20.09 -5.75 -0.64
N GLU A 17 -21.20 -6.31 -0.19
CA GLU A 17 -21.51 -6.45 1.23
C GLU A 17 -20.68 -7.57 1.85
N ASP A 18 -20.69 -7.69 3.18
CA ASP A 18 -19.95 -8.73 3.88
C ASP A 18 -20.27 -10.13 3.35
N SER A 19 -19.23 -10.88 3.02
CA SER A 19 -19.31 -12.25 2.47
C SER A 19 -20.08 -12.37 1.14
N ASN A 20 -20.25 -11.27 0.41
CA ASN A 20 -20.82 -11.25 -0.93
C ASN A 20 -19.80 -10.83 -1.99
N LEU A 21 -20.13 -11.11 -3.24
CA LEU A 21 -19.31 -10.80 -4.40
C LEU A 21 -20.04 -9.85 -5.35
N VAL A 22 -19.27 -9.00 -6.01
CA VAL A 22 -19.70 -8.27 -7.22
C VAL A 22 -18.90 -8.79 -8.39
N GLU A 23 -19.57 -9.31 -9.41
CA GLU A 23 -18.93 -9.69 -10.66
C GLU A 23 -18.61 -8.44 -11.48
N ILE A 24 -17.31 -8.15 -11.66
CA ILE A 24 -16.81 -6.97 -12.40
C ILE A 24 -16.85 -7.22 -13.90
N ARG A 25 -16.44 -8.40 -14.29
CA ARG A 25 -16.45 -8.98 -15.64
C ARG A 25 -16.69 -10.48 -15.48
N LYS A 26 -17.10 -11.15 -16.54
CA LYS A 26 -17.30 -12.60 -16.53
C LYS A 26 -16.07 -13.32 -15.94
N GLY A 27 -16.29 -14.01 -14.82
CA GLY A 27 -15.25 -14.75 -14.12
C GLY A 27 -14.27 -13.90 -13.30
N ILE A 28 -14.51 -12.59 -13.14
CA ILE A 28 -13.70 -11.70 -12.31
C ILE A 28 -14.61 -11.11 -11.24
N PHE A 29 -14.36 -11.44 -9.98
CA PHE A 29 -15.18 -11.06 -8.84
C PHE A 29 -14.40 -10.15 -7.88
N TRP A 30 -15.11 -9.26 -7.25
CA TRP A 30 -14.64 -8.34 -6.22
C TRP A 30 -15.33 -8.65 -4.91
N ALA A 31 -14.55 -8.75 -3.84
CA ALA A 31 -15.00 -8.78 -2.47
C ALA A 31 -14.29 -7.70 -1.64
N ARG A 32 -14.83 -7.43 -0.46
CA ARG A 32 -14.20 -6.57 0.54
C ARG A 32 -13.95 -7.35 1.81
N MET A 33 -12.72 -7.19 2.34
CA MET A 33 -12.33 -7.69 3.65
C MET A 33 -12.25 -6.51 4.63
N GLN A 34 -12.72 -6.70 5.84
CA GLN A 34 -12.76 -5.64 6.85
C GLN A 34 -11.36 -5.34 7.38
N ILE A 35 -11.09 -4.07 7.66
CA ILE A 35 -9.91 -3.62 8.39
C ILE A 35 -10.31 -2.66 9.51
N PRO A 36 -9.66 -2.74 10.70
CA PRO A 36 -10.03 -1.96 11.87
C PRO A 36 -9.42 -0.54 11.85
N ASN A 37 -9.62 0.19 10.77
CA ASN A 37 -9.13 1.56 10.61
C ASN A 37 -10.13 2.40 9.79
N PRO A 38 -9.94 3.72 9.63
CA PRO A 38 -10.87 4.58 8.89
C PRO A 38 -11.10 4.22 7.42
N LEU A 39 -10.24 3.44 6.77
CA LEU A 39 -10.48 2.89 5.42
C LEU A 39 -11.54 1.81 5.44
N ASN A 40 -11.73 1.11 6.56
CA ASN A 40 -12.70 0.07 6.90
C ASN A 40 -12.71 -1.18 6.00
N HIS A 41 -12.03 -1.19 4.88
CA HIS A 41 -11.98 -2.34 3.97
C HIS A 41 -10.72 -2.35 3.13
N VAL A 42 -10.34 -3.54 2.68
CA VAL A 42 -9.44 -3.78 1.56
C VAL A 42 -10.17 -4.57 0.48
N ASN A 43 -9.93 -4.23 -0.77
CA ASN A 43 -10.48 -4.93 -1.91
C ASN A 43 -9.63 -6.16 -2.23
N VAL A 44 -10.29 -7.28 -2.46
CA VAL A 44 -9.67 -8.52 -2.93
C VAL A 44 -10.38 -8.96 -4.20
N TYR A 45 -9.63 -9.61 -5.11
CA TYR A 45 -10.18 -10.00 -6.39
C TYR A 45 -10.03 -11.50 -6.58
N ILE A 46 -11.06 -12.14 -7.13
CA ILE A 46 -11.12 -13.57 -7.38
C ILE A 46 -11.29 -13.77 -8.86
N PHE A 47 -10.44 -14.59 -9.44
CA PHE A 47 -10.48 -14.96 -10.84
C PHE A 47 -10.85 -16.42 -10.98
N GLU A 48 -11.89 -16.66 -11.75
CA GLU A 48 -12.32 -18.01 -12.08
C GLU A 48 -11.47 -18.55 -13.22
N GLU A 49 -10.78 -19.64 -12.94
CA GLU A 49 -10.07 -20.45 -13.92
C GLU A 49 -11.00 -21.59 -14.39
N LYS A 50 -10.52 -22.44 -15.31
CA LYS A 50 -11.32 -23.58 -15.76
C LYS A 50 -11.81 -24.44 -14.58
N ASP A 51 -10.89 -24.91 -13.73
CA ASP A 51 -11.20 -25.81 -12.62
C ASP A 51 -10.85 -25.20 -11.26
N ASP A 52 -10.12 -24.10 -11.25
CA ASP A 52 -9.51 -23.47 -10.08
C ASP A 52 -9.95 -22.02 -9.90
N LEU A 53 -9.47 -21.44 -8.79
CA LEU A 53 -9.55 -20.02 -8.49
C LEU A 53 -8.14 -19.45 -8.27
N THR A 54 -7.91 -18.26 -8.78
CA THR A 54 -6.78 -17.40 -8.42
C THR A 54 -7.30 -16.22 -7.60
N ILE A 55 -6.69 -15.96 -6.45
CA ILE A 55 -7.04 -14.84 -5.57
C ILE A 55 -5.94 -13.79 -5.64
N ILE A 56 -6.31 -12.51 -5.73
CA ILE A 56 -5.39 -11.37 -5.63
C ILE A 56 -5.69 -10.62 -4.35
N ASP A 57 -4.71 -10.57 -3.45
CA ASP A 57 -4.74 -10.11 -2.07
C ASP A 57 -5.76 -10.85 -1.20
N THR A 58 -5.58 -10.79 0.13
CA THR A 58 -6.28 -11.74 1.01
C THR A 58 -7.04 -11.11 2.17
N GLY A 59 -6.74 -9.88 2.51
CA GLY A 59 -7.24 -9.27 3.74
C GLY A 59 -6.34 -9.55 4.95
N MET A 60 -6.57 -8.78 6.02
CA MET A 60 -5.89 -8.92 7.31
C MET A 60 -6.32 -10.21 8.01
N ASN A 61 -5.42 -10.82 8.78
CA ASN A 61 -5.71 -12.02 9.55
C ASN A 61 -6.59 -11.73 10.76
N THR A 62 -7.89 -11.62 10.54
CA THR A 62 -8.90 -11.51 11.60
C THR A 62 -9.86 -12.71 11.56
N ARG A 63 -10.59 -12.94 12.64
CA ARG A 63 -11.62 -13.98 12.71
C ARG A 63 -12.73 -13.70 11.70
N GLU A 64 -13.11 -12.44 11.58
CA GLU A 64 -14.15 -11.95 10.67
C GLU A 64 -13.78 -12.19 9.22
N ASN A 65 -12.56 -11.85 8.82
CA ASN A 65 -12.09 -12.06 7.45
C ASN A 65 -11.95 -13.56 7.09
N ARG A 66 -11.48 -14.40 8.02
CA ARG A 66 -11.48 -15.88 7.80
C ARG A 66 -12.90 -16.41 7.63
N LYS A 67 -13.84 -15.92 8.43
CA LYS A 67 -15.26 -16.28 8.29
C LYS A 67 -15.81 -15.81 6.95
N SER A 68 -15.57 -14.56 6.55
CA SER A 68 -16.03 -14.02 5.25
C SER A 68 -15.51 -14.85 4.09
N TRP A 69 -14.21 -15.21 4.08
CA TRP A 69 -13.66 -16.09 3.06
C TRP A 69 -14.31 -17.48 3.04
N THR A 70 -14.51 -18.09 4.21
CA THR A 70 -15.18 -19.39 4.31
C THR A 70 -16.60 -19.36 3.76
N ASP A 71 -17.34 -18.29 4.06
CA ASP A 71 -18.71 -18.11 3.57
C ASP A 71 -18.76 -17.85 2.06
N ILE A 72 -17.84 -17.02 1.53
CA ILE A 72 -17.71 -16.77 0.08
C ILE A 72 -17.43 -18.07 -0.67
N ILE A 73 -16.43 -18.84 -0.23
CA ILE A 73 -16.03 -20.08 -0.88
C ILE A 73 -17.19 -21.07 -0.87
N ARG A 74 -17.84 -21.23 0.28
CA ARG A 74 -18.98 -22.15 0.43
C ARG A 74 -20.18 -21.72 -0.43
N LYS A 75 -20.44 -20.42 -0.55
CA LYS A 75 -21.61 -19.89 -1.26
C LYS A 75 -21.45 -19.90 -2.77
N TYR A 76 -20.27 -19.51 -3.26
CA TYR A 76 -20.07 -19.25 -4.70
C TYR A 76 -19.17 -20.27 -5.40
N PHE A 77 -18.26 -20.95 -4.67
CA PHE A 77 -17.17 -21.71 -5.28
C PHE A 77 -17.00 -23.11 -4.69
N ARG A 78 -18.09 -23.78 -4.29
CA ARG A 78 -18.06 -25.07 -3.58
C ARG A 78 -17.29 -26.18 -4.30
N THR A 79 -17.22 -26.15 -5.61
CA THR A 79 -16.60 -27.17 -6.45
C THR A 79 -15.24 -26.75 -7.02
N LYS A 80 -14.83 -25.52 -6.77
CA LYS A 80 -13.57 -24.98 -7.28
C LYS A 80 -12.46 -25.09 -6.24
N LYS A 81 -11.25 -25.44 -6.69
CA LYS A 81 -10.04 -25.43 -5.87
C LYS A 81 -9.44 -24.02 -5.88
N ILE A 82 -8.97 -23.55 -4.73
CA ILE A 82 -8.13 -22.33 -4.70
C ILE A 82 -6.69 -22.79 -4.91
N SER A 83 -6.15 -22.55 -6.09
CA SER A 83 -4.82 -23.02 -6.46
C SER A 83 -3.72 -21.99 -6.25
N ARG A 84 -4.07 -20.70 -6.31
CA ARG A 84 -3.09 -19.62 -6.28
C ARG A 84 -3.58 -18.42 -5.50
N VAL A 85 -2.66 -17.82 -4.72
CA VAL A 85 -2.81 -16.51 -4.09
C VAL A 85 -1.69 -15.61 -4.59
N ILE A 86 -2.05 -14.55 -5.32
CA ILE A 86 -1.14 -13.56 -5.85
C ILE A 86 -1.22 -12.33 -4.95
N LEU A 87 -0.09 -11.80 -4.53
CA LEU A 87 -0.01 -10.71 -3.58
C LEU A 87 0.62 -9.48 -4.24
N THR A 88 -0.08 -8.35 -4.14
CA THR A 88 0.37 -7.09 -4.68
C THR A 88 1.59 -6.57 -3.92
N HIS A 89 1.54 -6.57 -2.60
CA HIS A 89 2.62 -6.10 -1.73
C HIS A 89 2.52 -6.68 -0.31
N HIS A 90 3.48 -6.34 0.57
CA HIS A 90 3.66 -6.99 1.86
C HIS A 90 2.74 -6.49 2.99
N HIS A 91 1.97 -5.41 2.84
CA HIS A 91 1.18 -4.87 3.95
C HIS A 91 0.16 -5.89 4.49
N PRO A 92 -0.15 -5.85 5.80
CA PRO A 92 -0.90 -6.93 6.45
C PRO A 92 -2.35 -7.03 5.99
N ASP A 93 -2.95 -5.97 5.51
CA ASP A 93 -4.31 -5.99 4.96
C ASP A 93 -4.38 -6.59 3.53
N HIS A 94 -3.26 -6.80 2.87
CA HIS A 94 -3.13 -7.52 1.60
C HIS A 94 -2.57 -8.92 1.79
N TYR A 95 -1.54 -9.05 2.61
CA TYR A 95 -0.78 -10.29 2.81
C TYR A 95 -1.34 -11.18 3.94
N GLY A 96 -2.23 -10.64 4.78
CA GLY A 96 -2.55 -11.17 6.09
C GLY A 96 -3.03 -12.61 6.11
N LEU A 97 -3.83 -13.04 5.16
CA LEU A 97 -4.34 -14.42 5.08
C LEU A 97 -3.64 -15.32 4.05
N ALA A 98 -2.52 -14.88 3.45
CA ALA A 98 -1.80 -15.69 2.47
C ALA A 98 -1.41 -17.06 3.03
N GLY A 99 -0.88 -17.11 4.25
CA GLY A 99 -0.53 -18.37 4.92
C GLY A 99 -1.74 -19.25 5.25
N TRP A 100 -2.87 -18.64 5.59
CA TRP A 100 -4.12 -19.35 5.83
C TRP A 100 -4.62 -20.06 4.57
N PHE A 101 -4.54 -19.41 3.40
CA PHE A 101 -4.87 -20.02 2.13
C PHE A 101 -3.92 -21.16 1.77
N SER A 102 -2.63 -20.98 2.01
CA SER A 102 -1.65 -22.03 1.76
C SER A 102 -1.89 -23.26 2.65
N GLU A 103 -2.20 -23.06 3.93
CA GLU A 103 -2.40 -24.16 4.88
C GLU A 103 -3.73 -24.90 4.67
N ASN A 104 -4.83 -24.18 4.39
CA ASN A 104 -6.17 -24.78 4.33
C ASN A 104 -6.59 -25.22 2.92
N PHE A 105 -5.97 -24.70 1.86
CA PHE A 105 -6.36 -24.95 0.48
C PHE A 105 -5.19 -25.43 -0.39
N ASP A 106 -4.00 -25.57 0.16
CA ASP A 106 -2.77 -25.90 -0.59
C ASP A 106 -2.50 -24.89 -1.71
N ALA A 107 -2.87 -23.62 -1.47
CA ALA A 107 -2.74 -22.56 -2.44
C ALA A 107 -1.28 -22.10 -2.57
N GLN A 108 -0.78 -22.02 -3.81
CA GLN A 108 0.55 -21.52 -4.09
C GLN A 108 0.61 -20.02 -3.85
N ILE A 109 1.52 -19.54 -3.00
CA ILE A 109 1.79 -18.11 -2.81
C ILE A 109 2.65 -17.60 -3.97
N ILE A 110 2.21 -16.51 -4.59
CA ILE A 110 2.88 -15.82 -5.69
C ILE A 110 3.07 -14.36 -5.31
N SER A 111 4.31 -13.88 -5.28
CA SER A 111 4.64 -12.52 -4.81
C SER A 111 5.93 -12.00 -5.46
N SER A 112 6.19 -10.71 -5.37
CA SER A 112 7.53 -10.21 -5.64
C SER A 112 8.51 -10.72 -4.58
N ARG A 113 9.79 -10.86 -4.93
CA ARG A 113 10.82 -11.31 -3.97
C ARG A 113 10.86 -10.41 -2.75
N THR A 114 10.85 -9.09 -2.96
CA THR A 114 10.96 -8.12 -1.87
C THR A 114 9.74 -8.17 -0.96
N SER A 115 8.52 -8.18 -1.51
CA SER A 115 7.30 -8.29 -0.70
C SER A 115 7.28 -9.57 0.14
N TYR A 116 7.64 -10.73 -0.45
CA TYR A 116 7.69 -11.98 0.31
C TYR A 116 8.73 -11.93 1.44
N LEU A 117 9.96 -11.48 1.13
CA LEU A 117 11.03 -11.43 2.13
C LEU A 117 10.72 -10.42 3.25
N MET A 118 10.15 -9.26 2.92
CA MET A 118 9.72 -8.28 3.92
C MET A 118 8.59 -8.83 4.81
N ALA A 119 7.53 -9.38 4.21
CA ALA A 119 6.44 -9.96 4.99
C ALA A 119 6.96 -11.06 5.93
N ARG A 120 7.86 -11.92 5.43
CA ARG A 120 8.45 -12.98 6.24
C ARG A 120 9.38 -12.45 7.33
N MET A 121 10.26 -11.51 7.02
CA MET A 121 11.14 -10.85 8.00
C MET A 121 10.32 -10.19 9.11
N LEU A 122 9.35 -9.35 8.75
CA LEU A 122 8.51 -8.64 9.70
C LEU A 122 7.62 -9.58 10.55
N SER A 123 7.23 -10.74 10.01
CA SER A 123 6.46 -11.73 10.77
C SER A 123 7.31 -12.51 11.78
N LEU A 124 8.62 -12.55 11.61
CA LEU A 124 9.57 -13.20 12.51
C LEU A 124 10.23 -12.23 13.50
N ASP A 125 10.26 -10.95 13.16
CA ASP A 125 10.78 -9.89 14.02
C ASP A 125 9.69 -9.42 14.99
N VAL A 126 9.54 -10.18 16.09
CA VAL A 126 8.55 -9.91 17.14
C VAL A 126 9.22 -9.15 18.28
N GLN A 127 8.72 -7.96 18.58
CA GLN A 127 9.24 -7.08 19.61
C GLN A 127 8.25 -6.95 20.78
N ASP A 128 8.70 -7.19 21.99
CA ASP A 128 7.91 -6.95 23.20
C ASP A 128 8.01 -5.50 23.70
N LYS A 129 9.05 -4.80 23.27
CA LYS A 129 9.31 -3.40 23.59
C LYS A 129 9.79 -2.66 22.35
N LEU A 130 9.67 -1.35 22.37
CA LEU A 130 10.24 -0.50 21.34
C LEU A 130 11.76 -0.73 21.26
N SER A 131 12.28 -1.07 20.07
CA SER A 131 13.73 -1.25 19.86
C SER A 131 14.46 0.10 19.93
N LEU A 132 15.75 0.07 20.23
CA LEU A 132 16.59 1.28 20.27
C LEU A 132 16.65 1.99 18.92
N GLU A 133 16.66 1.25 17.83
CA GLU A 133 16.67 1.77 16.46
C GLU A 133 15.35 2.48 16.14
N ALA A 134 14.21 1.88 16.50
CA ALA A 134 12.90 2.51 16.32
C ALA A 134 12.75 3.76 17.21
N GLU A 135 13.23 3.70 18.43
CA GLU A 135 13.27 4.86 19.33
C GLU A 135 14.11 5.99 18.74
N LEU A 136 15.33 5.68 18.28
CA LEU A 136 16.21 6.65 17.64
C LEU A 136 15.55 7.27 16.39
N PHE A 137 14.88 6.49 15.58
CA PHE A 137 14.11 6.99 14.43
C PHE A 137 13.07 8.03 14.85
N TYR A 138 12.31 7.75 15.92
CA TYR A 138 11.30 8.69 16.41
C TYR A 138 11.93 9.96 17.02
N VAL A 139 13.04 9.83 17.75
CA VAL A 139 13.80 10.98 18.27
C VAL A 139 14.31 11.83 17.12
N ARG A 140 14.91 11.23 16.07
CA ARG A 140 15.42 11.93 14.90
C ARG A 140 14.32 12.70 14.16
N ALA A 141 13.12 12.16 14.10
CA ALA A 141 11.96 12.83 13.50
C ALA A 141 11.38 13.97 14.38
N GLY A 142 11.83 14.10 15.63
CA GLY A 142 11.37 15.12 16.56
C GLY A 142 10.06 14.76 17.28
N MET A 143 9.79 13.46 17.51
CA MET A 143 8.60 13.02 18.23
C MET A 143 8.59 13.62 19.64
N PRO A 144 7.46 14.21 20.11
CA PRO A 144 7.33 14.73 21.46
C PRO A 144 7.62 13.66 22.53
N LYS A 145 8.35 14.04 23.59
CA LYS A 145 8.76 13.13 24.67
C LYS A 145 7.59 12.34 25.26
N ILE A 146 6.46 13.00 25.48
CA ILE A 146 5.27 12.36 26.05
C ILE A 146 4.74 11.20 25.17
N ILE A 147 4.76 11.36 23.84
CA ILE A 147 4.34 10.33 22.89
C ILE A 147 5.38 9.21 22.86
N LEU A 148 6.67 9.56 22.88
CA LEU A 148 7.75 8.59 22.89
C LEU A 148 7.74 7.72 24.15
N GLU A 149 7.54 8.33 25.33
CA GLU A 149 7.41 7.61 26.61
C GLU A 149 6.21 6.66 26.61
N THR A 150 5.08 7.09 26.08
CA THR A 150 3.93 6.21 25.90
C THR A 150 4.29 5.00 25.06
N ARG A 151 4.99 5.18 23.93
CA ARG A 151 5.43 4.08 23.05
C ARG A 151 6.45 3.15 23.72
N ARG A 152 7.36 3.68 24.54
CA ARG A 152 8.33 2.87 25.33
C ARG A 152 7.64 1.94 26.33
N ASN A 153 6.53 2.38 26.91
CA ASN A 153 5.77 1.65 27.93
C ASN A 153 4.70 0.70 27.35
N MET A 154 4.49 0.71 26.05
CA MET A 154 3.54 -0.16 25.36
C MET A 154 4.27 -1.20 24.52
N ARG A 155 3.73 -2.42 24.47
CA ARG A 155 4.16 -3.39 23.45
C ARG A 155 3.85 -2.81 22.07
N PRO A 156 4.82 -2.74 21.15
CA PRO A 156 4.54 -2.30 19.79
C PRO A 156 3.61 -3.29 19.08
N MET A 157 2.80 -2.78 18.16
CA MET A 157 2.05 -3.64 17.25
C MET A 157 3.06 -4.32 16.32
N ASN A 158 3.12 -5.63 16.36
CA ASN A 158 3.98 -6.41 15.49
C ASN A 158 3.23 -6.82 14.22
N PHE A 159 3.96 -6.97 13.14
CA PHE A 159 3.40 -7.44 11.88
C PHE A 159 2.76 -8.83 12.04
N SER A 160 3.38 -9.71 12.84
CA SER A 160 2.87 -11.05 13.19
C SER A 160 1.49 -11.05 13.88
N ASP A 161 1.10 -9.95 14.54
CA ASP A 161 -0.21 -9.83 15.17
C ASP A 161 -1.34 -9.72 14.12
N LEU A 162 -1.01 -9.34 12.90
CA LEU A 162 -1.94 -8.99 11.82
C LEU A 162 -1.94 -9.97 10.65
N VAL A 163 -0.98 -10.90 10.62
CA VAL A 163 -0.83 -11.87 9.52
C VAL A 163 -0.87 -13.31 10.01
N TYR A 164 -1.38 -14.20 9.19
CA TYR A 164 -1.26 -15.64 9.43
C TYR A 164 0.17 -16.08 9.14
N LYS A 165 0.63 -17.18 9.80
CA LYS A 165 1.98 -17.72 9.62
C LYS A 165 2.31 -17.88 8.13
N ILE A 166 3.33 -17.17 7.69
CA ILE A 166 3.78 -17.18 6.29
C ILE A 166 4.61 -18.45 6.05
N PRO A 167 4.26 -19.33 5.10
CA PRO A 167 4.99 -20.56 4.82
C PRO A 167 6.35 -20.27 4.18
N LEU A 168 7.23 -21.28 4.20
CA LEU A 168 8.44 -21.28 3.38
C LEU A 168 8.09 -21.56 1.92
N GLY A 169 8.72 -20.80 1.04
CA GLY A 169 8.57 -20.96 -0.39
C GLY A 169 7.44 -20.11 -0.98
N PHE A 170 7.69 -19.61 -2.17
CA PHE A 170 6.76 -18.85 -2.97
C PHE A 170 7.16 -18.93 -4.45
N LYS A 171 6.23 -18.69 -5.35
CA LYS A 171 6.53 -18.45 -6.77
C LYS A 171 6.78 -16.97 -7.00
N ARG A 172 7.91 -16.66 -7.62
CA ARG A 172 8.34 -15.27 -7.80
C ARG A 172 7.65 -14.60 -8.97
N LEU A 173 7.06 -13.43 -8.75
CA LEU A 173 6.75 -12.42 -9.78
C LEU A 173 8.03 -11.69 -10.21
N GLN A 174 8.12 -11.34 -11.47
CA GLN A 174 9.22 -10.53 -12.00
C GLN A 174 8.65 -9.28 -12.67
N ASP A 175 9.36 -8.16 -12.48
CA ASP A 175 8.99 -6.91 -13.15
C ASP A 175 9.09 -7.07 -14.67
N ASP A 176 8.18 -6.45 -15.38
CA ASP A 176 8.10 -6.44 -16.84
C ASP A 176 7.94 -7.83 -17.49
N SER A 177 7.46 -8.81 -16.73
CA SER A 177 7.10 -10.15 -17.19
C SER A 177 5.58 -10.28 -17.35
N SER A 178 5.10 -11.49 -17.70
CA SER A 178 3.67 -11.78 -17.79
C SER A 178 3.29 -12.98 -16.92
N ILE A 179 2.01 -13.01 -16.52
CA ILE A 179 1.39 -14.11 -15.82
C ILE A 179 -0.01 -14.35 -16.40
N GLU A 180 -0.39 -15.63 -16.51
CA GLU A 180 -1.76 -16.00 -16.90
C GLU A 180 -2.67 -16.02 -15.66
N ILE A 181 -3.80 -15.27 -15.72
CA ILE A 181 -4.83 -15.21 -14.67
C ILE A 181 -6.21 -15.15 -15.35
N GLY A 182 -7.12 -16.06 -14.98
CA GLY A 182 -8.47 -16.12 -15.56
C GLY A 182 -8.46 -16.38 -17.08
N GLY A 183 -7.50 -17.18 -17.56
CA GLY A 183 -7.33 -17.46 -18.98
C GLY A 183 -6.84 -16.30 -19.84
N GLN A 184 -6.35 -15.22 -19.23
CA GLN A 184 -5.84 -14.03 -19.90
C GLN A 184 -4.40 -13.73 -19.49
N SER A 185 -3.63 -13.12 -20.39
CA SER A 185 -2.27 -12.68 -20.09
C SER A 185 -2.26 -11.31 -19.42
N TRP A 186 -1.53 -11.21 -18.29
CA TRP A 186 -1.36 -10.00 -17.51
C TRP A 186 0.10 -9.61 -17.43
N ARG A 187 0.43 -8.42 -17.93
CA ARG A 187 1.77 -7.85 -17.77
C ARG A 187 1.94 -7.39 -16.32
N ILE A 188 3.08 -7.72 -15.74
CA ILE A 188 3.45 -7.35 -14.37
C ILE A 188 4.33 -6.11 -14.42
N ILE A 189 3.93 -5.05 -13.73
CA ILE A 189 4.75 -3.83 -13.59
C ILE A 189 4.90 -3.52 -12.11
N PHE A 190 6.15 -3.46 -11.63
CA PHE A 190 6.41 -3.09 -10.25
C PHE A 190 6.45 -1.58 -10.08
N GLY A 191 5.84 -1.13 -8.97
CA GLY A 191 5.99 0.19 -8.41
C GLY A 191 6.75 0.15 -7.08
N ASN A 192 7.17 1.31 -6.61
CA ASN A 192 7.83 1.53 -5.32
C ASN A 192 7.24 2.76 -4.63
N GLY A 193 7.69 3.06 -3.43
CA GLY A 193 7.34 4.23 -2.66
C GLY A 193 6.28 3.93 -1.59
N HIS A 194 5.12 3.37 -1.95
CA HIS A 194 4.17 2.88 -0.96
C HIS A 194 4.65 1.57 -0.31
N ALA A 195 5.12 0.65 -1.15
CA ALA A 195 5.78 -0.58 -0.74
C ALA A 195 6.82 -0.95 -1.81
N PRO A 196 7.98 -1.52 -1.44
CA PRO A 196 9.00 -1.90 -2.39
C PRO A 196 8.55 -3.09 -3.24
N ALA A 197 8.82 -3.02 -4.55
CA ALA A 197 8.42 -4.01 -5.54
C ALA A 197 6.93 -4.37 -5.47
N HIS A 198 6.06 -3.36 -5.27
CA HIS A 198 4.61 -3.50 -5.32
C HIS A 198 4.19 -3.95 -6.72
N ALA A 199 3.55 -5.11 -6.85
CA ALA A 199 3.13 -5.66 -8.12
C ALA A 199 1.80 -5.03 -8.58
N THR A 200 1.76 -4.60 -9.86
CA THR A 200 0.53 -4.22 -10.55
C THR A 200 0.35 -5.10 -11.79
N PHE A 201 -0.89 -5.39 -12.19
CA PHE A 201 -1.20 -6.34 -13.26
C PHE A 201 -2.05 -5.66 -14.33
N TRP A 202 -1.65 -5.82 -15.59
CA TRP A 202 -2.22 -5.08 -16.73
C TRP A 202 -2.64 -6.03 -17.83
N SER A 203 -3.94 -6.12 -18.12
CA SER A 203 -4.46 -6.86 -19.28
C SER A 203 -4.94 -5.87 -20.34
N GLU A 204 -4.41 -6.00 -21.53
CA GLU A 204 -4.91 -5.26 -22.71
C GLU A 204 -6.21 -5.88 -23.22
N GLU A 205 -6.34 -7.19 -23.12
CA GLU A 205 -7.50 -7.95 -23.60
C GLU A 205 -8.77 -7.56 -22.83
N SER A 206 -8.73 -7.57 -21.51
CA SER A 206 -9.88 -7.16 -20.68
C SER A 206 -10.02 -5.65 -20.51
N GLY A 207 -8.99 -4.87 -20.85
CA GLY A 207 -8.96 -3.44 -20.57
C GLY A 207 -8.92 -3.12 -19.05
N ILE A 208 -8.35 -4.01 -18.24
CA ILE A 208 -8.29 -3.89 -16.77
C ILE A 208 -6.86 -3.69 -16.29
N ALA A 209 -6.70 -2.88 -15.23
CA ALA A 209 -5.47 -2.76 -14.48
C ALA A 209 -5.75 -3.00 -12.99
N ILE A 210 -5.06 -3.97 -12.36
CA ILE A 210 -5.09 -4.20 -10.92
C ILE A 210 -3.88 -3.49 -10.33
N VAL A 211 -4.11 -2.50 -9.51
CA VAL A 211 -3.05 -1.57 -9.08
C VAL A 211 -2.78 -1.61 -7.58
N GLY A 212 -3.54 -2.40 -6.82
CA GLY A 212 -3.44 -2.45 -5.36
C GLY A 212 -3.39 -1.04 -4.77
N ASP A 213 -2.45 -0.83 -3.87
CA ASP A 213 -2.26 0.47 -3.22
C ASP A 213 -1.28 1.40 -3.94
N GLN A 214 -0.72 0.96 -5.08
CA GLN A 214 0.13 1.83 -5.88
C GLN A 214 -0.65 3.01 -6.46
N VAL A 215 -1.96 2.86 -6.73
CA VAL A 215 -2.81 3.96 -7.22
C VAL A 215 -4.20 3.85 -6.62
N LEU A 216 -4.56 4.77 -5.73
CA LEU A 216 -5.87 4.84 -5.09
C LEU A 216 -6.71 6.01 -5.63
N PRO A 217 -8.02 5.84 -5.86
CA PRO A 217 -8.90 6.94 -6.24
C PRO A 217 -9.25 7.79 -5.01
N GLY A 218 -9.19 9.11 -5.15
CA GLY A 218 -9.65 10.07 -4.12
C GLY A 218 -8.71 10.27 -2.92
N ILE A 219 -7.81 9.33 -2.61
CA ILE A 219 -6.81 9.45 -1.55
C ILE A 219 -5.41 9.13 -2.10
N SER A 220 -4.37 9.62 -1.42
CA SER A 220 -2.99 9.23 -1.69
C SER A 220 -2.63 8.00 -0.85
N SER A 221 -1.84 7.09 -1.41
CA SER A 221 -1.22 6.03 -0.64
C SER A 221 -0.23 6.61 0.35
N ASN A 222 -0.08 6.00 1.51
CA ASN A 222 0.93 6.42 2.48
C ASN A 222 2.34 6.07 1.94
N LEU A 223 3.25 7.01 1.98
CA LEU A 223 4.64 6.86 1.53
C LEU A 223 5.58 6.81 2.73
N GLY A 224 5.31 5.88 3.64
CA GLY A 224 5.99 5.79 4.91
C GLY A 224 7.46 5.36 4.80
N VAL A 225 8.30 6.01 5.58
CA VAL A 225 9.66 5.57 5.91
C VAL A 225 9.64 4.94 7.29
N TYR A 226 10.33 3.83 7.45
CA TYR A 226 10.31 3.04 8.69
C TYR A 226 11.73 2.84 9.24
N PRO A 227 11.87 2.45 10.52
CA PRO A 227 13.18 2.22 11.14
C PRO A 227 14.07 1.20 10.41
N THR A 228 13.49 0.30 9.63
CA THR A 228 14.22 -0.69 8.82
C THR A 228 15.03 -0.07 7.68
N GLU A 229 14.60 1.09 7.16
CA GLU A 229 15.29 1.82 6.09
C GLU A 229 15.09 3.34 6.29
N PRO A 230 15.69 3.94 7.33
CA PRO A 230 15.35 5.29 7.79
C PRO A 230 15.71 6.41 6.81
N GLU A 231 16.57 6.14 5.83
CA GLU A 231 17.00 7.12 4.81
C GLU A 231 16.28 6.90 3.45
N ALA A 232 15.30 6.01 3.36
CA ALA A 232 14.61 5.71 2.11
C ALA A 232 13.95 6.97 1.49
N ASP A 233 14.09 7.12 0.17
CA ASP A 233 13.41 8.15 -0.63
C ASP A 233 12.08 7.62 -1.20
N THR A 234 11.14 7.30 -0.33
CA THR A 234 9.84 6.73 -0.72
C THR A 234 9.02 7.67 -1.62
N VAL A 235 9.16 8.98 -1.47
CA VAL A 235 8.46 9.99 -2.29
C VAL A 235 9.03 10.04 -3.71
N GLY A 236 10.36 10.01 -3.87
CA GLY A 236 11.03 9.96 -5.17
C GLY A 236 10.73 8.67 -5.91
N ASP A 237 10.81 7.55 -5.23
CA ASP A 237 10.47 6.23 -5.73
C ASP A 237 9.04 6.17 -6.25
N TRP A 238 8.10 6.72 -5.48
CA TRP A 238 6.69 6.71 -5.87
C TRP A 238 6.38 7.63 -7.05
N ILE A 239 6.95 8.84 -7.08
CA ILE A 239 6.83 9.74 -8.22
C ILE A 239 7.39 9.07 -9.50
N SER A 240 8.51 8.39 -9.40
CA SER A 240 9.13 7.65 -10.49
C SER A 240 8.27 6.48 -10.94
N SER A 241 7.69 5.74 -10.00
CA SER A 241 6.74 4.66 -10.26
C SER A 241 5.47 5.15 -10.93
N CYS A 242 4.88 6.25 -10.48
CA CYS A 242 3.71 6.86 -11.14
C CYS A 242 4.02 7.26 -12.59
N LYS A 243 5.21 7.82 -12.87
CA LYS A 243 5.65 8.13 -14.24
C LYS A 243 5.85 6.87 -15.08
N LYS A 244 6.39 5.78 -14.49
CA LYS A 244 6.54 4.48 -15.16
C LYS A 244 5.17 3.91 -15.52
N LEU A 245 4.23 3.83 -14.57
CA LEU A 245 2.89 3.31 -14.78
C LEU A 245 2.09 4.12 -15.80
N LYS A 246 2.35 5.42 -15.89
CA LYS A 246 1.68 6.30 -16.89
C LYS A 246 1.93 5.86 -18.31
N ARG A 247 3.02 5.18 -18.62
CA ARG A 247 3.33 4.65 -19.98
C ARG A 247 2.38 3.53 -20.39
N TYR A 248 1.79 2.82 -19.44
CA TYR A 248 0.85 1.70 -19.65
C TYR A 248 -0.60 2.12 -19.42
N SER A 249 -0.82 3.34 -18.92
CA SER A 249 -2.14 3.84 -18.56
C SER A 249 -2.86 4.50 -19.73
N ASN A 250 -4.17 4.34 -19.75
CA ASN A 250 -5.10 5.21 -20.48
C ASN A 250 -6.25 5.61 -19.55
N ASN A 251 -7.20 6.40 -20.04
CA ASN A 251 -8.33 6.83 -19.23
C ASN A 251 -9.56 5.91 -19.36
N GLU A 252 -9.49 4.88 -20.17
CA GLU A 252 -10.59 3.95 -20.46
C GLU A 252 -10.48 2.65 -19.70
N LYS A 253 -9.25 2.23 -19.34
CA LYS A 253 -9.02 1.03 -18.53
C LYS A 253 -9.81 1.11 -17.21
N LEU A 254 -10.47 0.00 -16.89
CA LEU A 254 -11.04 -0.19 -15.56
C LEU A 254 -9.92 -0.50 -14.56
N VAL A 255 -9.80 0.31 -13.54
CA VAL A 255 -8.76 0.19 -12.52
C VAL A 255 -9.32 -0.45 -11.26
N LEU A 256 -8.68 -1.48 -10.79
CA LEU A 256 -9.01 -2.24 -9.58
C LEU A 256 -8.01 -1.90 -8.48
N PRO A 257 -8.36 -0.97 -7.57
CA PRO A 257 -7.48 -0.52 -6.48
C PRO A 257 -7.60 -1.43 -5.24
N GLY A 258 -6.62 -1.37 -4.34
CA GLY A 258 -6.67 -2.04 -3.03
C GLY A 258 -7.73 -1.48 -2.09
N HIS A 259 -8.04 -0.19 -2.20
CA HIS A 259 -9.07 0.48 -1.42
C HIS A 259 -9.97 1.35 -2.28
N ARG A 260 -11.17 1.67 -1.77
CA ARG A 260 -12.19 2.48 -2.45
C ARG A 260 -12.85 1.72 -3.61
N LEU A 261 -13.43 2.45 -4.55
CA LEU A 261 -14.17 1.88 -5.67
C LEU A 261 -13.28 1.64 -6.90
N PRO A 262 -13.56 0.63 -7.72
CA PRO A 262 -13.03 0.55 -9.08
C PRO A 262 -13.35 1.81 -9.86
N PHE A 263 -12.40 2.28 -10.68
CA PHE A 263 -12.51 3.56 -11.37
C PHE A 263 -11.91 3.54 -12.79
N THR A 264 -12.19 4.59 -13.57
CA THR A 264 -11.51 4.89 -14.83
C THR A 264 -10.88 6.29 -14.74
N GLY A 265 -10.01 6.65 -15.71
CA GLY A 265 -9.27 7.93 -15.67
C GLY A 265 -7.88 7.79 -15.06
N LEU A 266 -7.24 6.64 -15.22
CA LEU A 266 -5.95 6.32 -14.59
C LEU A 266 -4.84 7.30 -14.91
N SER A 267 -4.68 7.71 -16.19
CA SER A 267 -3.65 8.69 -16.57
C SER A 267 -3.82 10.02 -15.84
N LEU A 268 -5.07 10.49 -15.74
CA LEU A 268 -5.40 11.72 -15.00
C LEU A 268 -5.09 11.55 -13.51
N ARG A 269 -5.45 10.38 -12.94
CA ARG A 269 -5.20 10.11 -11.52
C ARG A 269 -3.71 10.11 -11.18
N LEU A 270 -2.88 9.48 -12.00
CA LEU A 270 -1.42 9.49 -11.84
C LEU A 270 -0.85 10.91 -11.87
N ASP A 271 -1.34 11.77 -12.78
CA ASP A 271 -0.94 13.18 -12.82
C ASP A 271 -1.34 13.96 -11.55
N GLN A 272 -2.55 13.71 -11.02
CA GLN A 272 -3.00 14.32 -9.77
C GLN A 272 -2.12 13.92 -8.59
N LEU A 273 -1.82 12.62 -8.47
CA LEU A 273 -1.00 12.06 -7.41
C LEU A 273 0.43 12.64 -7.44
N ILE A 274 1.08 12.68 -8.60
CA ILE A 274 2.40 13.31 -8.77
C ILE A 274 2.35 14.79 -8.37
N ARG A 275 1.31 15.50 -8.81
CA ARG A 275 1.13 16.95 -8.52
C ARG A 275 0.96 17.18 -7.02
N ASN A 276 0.21 16.33 -6.32
CA ASN A 276 -0.04 16.47 -4.90
C ASN A 276 1.27 16.45 -4.09
N HIS A 277 2.13 15.45 -4.33
CA HIS A 277 3.42 15.37 -3.63
C HIS A 277 4.38 16.50 -4.02
N LYS A 278 4.46 16.84 -5.32
CA LYS A 278 5.25 18.00 -5.74
C LYS A 278 4.77 19.32 -5.10
N THR A 279 3.48 19.46 -4.87
CA THR A 279 2.92 20.64 -4.21
C THR A 279 3.24 20.63 -2.71
N ALA A 280 3.18 19.47 -2.05
CA ALA A 280 3.62 19.32 -0.66
C ALA A 280 5.10 19.69 -0.49
N LEU A 281 5.97 19.17 -1.36
CA LEU A 281 7.40 19.49 -1.36
C LEU A 281 7.67 21.01 -1.53
N LYS A 282 6.93 21.68 -2.41
CA LYS A 282 7.01 23.16 -2.56
C LYS A 282 6.57 23.91 -1.29
N ARG A 283 5.55 23.42 -0.58
CA ARG A 283 5.13 24.01 0.69
C ARG A 283 6.19 23.84 1.77
N ILE A 284 6.83 22.67 1.84
CA ILE A 284 7.96 22.42 2.76
C ILE A 284 9.13 23.38 2.44
N ASP A 285 9.53 23.49 1.17
CA ASP A 285 10.61 24.36 0.73
C ASP A 285 10.35 25.84 1.13
N ARG A 286 9.11 26.29 0.97
CA ARG A 286 8.67 27.63 1.42
C ARG A 286 8.74 27.77 2.94
N ARG A 287 8.22 26.78 3.71
CA ARG A 287 8.24 26.81 5.17
C ARG A 287 9.66 26.91 5.73
N LEU A 288 10.62 26.25 5.09
CA LEU A 288 12.03 26.28 5.48
C LEU A 288 12.70 27.64 5.25
N THR A 289 12.13 28.56 4.47
CA THR A 289 12.63 29.95 4.37
C THR A 289 12.36 30.78 5.63
N GLU A 290 11.42 30.34 6.48
CA GLU A 290 11.05 31.01 7.73
C GLU A 290 11.95 30.59 8.92
N GLY A 291 12.78 29.57 8.73
CA GLY A 291 13.70 29.03 9.72
C GLY A 291 13.68 27.51 9.80
N PRO A 292 14.62 26.93 10.57
CA PRO A 292 14.73 25.49 10.70
C PRO A 292 13.52 24.87 11.41
N VAL A 293 13.22 23.60 11.08
CA VAL A 293 12.07 22.88 11.63
C VAL A 293 12.43 21.42 11.92
N LYS A 294 11.74 20.80 12.89
CA LYS A 294 11.68 19.34 13.07
C LYS A 294 10.67 18.72 12.10
N THR A 295 10.83 17.45 11.76
CA THR A 295 9.92 16.77 10.82
C THR A 295 8.45 16.80 11.28
N VAL A 296 8.17 16.60 12.56
CA VAL A 296 6.81 16.61 13.12
C VAL A 296 6.11 17.96 13.00
N GLU A 297 6.85 19.08 12.95
CA GLU A 297 6.31 20.43 12.81
C GLU A 297 5.76 20.71 11.39
N LEU A 298 6.04 19.80 10.45
CA LEU A 298 5.62 19.91 9.05
C LEU A 298 4.28 19.24 8.75
N PHE A 299 3.64 18.58 9.70
CA PHE A 299 2.39 17.86 9.44
C PHE A 299 1.33 18.73 8.77
N LYS A 300 1.05 19.92 9.32
CA LYS A 300 0.08 20.84 8.73
C LYS A 300 0.52 21.35 7.36
N THR A 301 1.80 21.55 7.14
CA THR A 301 2.38 21.95 5.85
C THR A 301 2.22 20.87 4.78
N ILE A 302 2.43 19.60 5.15
CA ILE A 302 2.34 18.45 4.24
C ILE A 302 0.89 18.10 3.95
N PHE A 303 0.09 17.88 5.01
CA PHE A 303 -1.24 17.29 4.90
C PHE A 303 -2.38 18.30 4.78
N MET A 304 -2.11 19.61 5.01
CA MET A 304 -3.11 20.70 4.96
C MET A 304 -4.29 20.50 5.91
N ARG A 305 -4.09 19.71 6.97
CA ARG A 305 -5.05 19.43 8.03
C ARG A 305 -4.33 19.08 9.33
N ASP A 306 -5.05 19.10 10.42
CA ASP A 306 -4.53 18.58 11.68
C ASP A 306 -4.51 17.04 11.66
N ILE A 307 -3.51 16.45 12.30
CA ILE A 307 -3.33 15.00 12.37
C ILE A 307 -3.90 14.49 13.69
N LYS A 308 -4.79 13.51 13.60
CA LYS A 308 -5.35 12.83 14.77
C LYS A 308 -4.31 11.91 15.39
N GLU A 309 -4.44 11.64 16.68
CA GLU A 309 -3.54 10.75 17.41
C GLU A 309 -3.43 9.36 16.77
N SER A 310 -4.54 8.79 16.34
CA SER A 310 -4.58 7.49 15.65
C SER A 310 -3.86 7.46 14.29
N GLU A 311 -3.62 8.63 13.67
CA GLU A 311 -2.94 8.77 12.38
C GLU A 311 -1.48 9.20 12.54
N TYR A 312 -1.05 9.51 13.79
CA TYR A 312 0.26 10.13 14.05
C TYR A 312 1.43 9.32 13.48
N GLY A 313 1.42 8.01 13.67
CA GLY A 313 2.50 7.13 13.17
C GLY A 313 2.64 7.17 11.66
N LEU A 314 1.52 7.09 10.93
CA LEU A 314 1.50 7.15 9.46
C LEU A 314 1.90 8.54 8.95
N ALA A 315 1.45 9.61 9.61
CA ALA A 315 1.83 10.96 9.26
C ALA A 315 3.33 11.22 9.49
N LEU A 316 3.89 10.72 10.59
CA LEU A 316 5.31 10.83 10.90
C LEU A 316 6.15 10.14 9.82
N SER A 317 5.84 8.87 9.52
CA SER A 317 6.59 8.09 8.55
C SER A 317 6.56 8.72 7.15
N GLU A 318 5.42 9.25 6.72
CA GLU A 318 5.29 9.96 5.43
C GLU A 318 5.99 11.32 5.44
N ALA A 319 5.95 12.05 6.56
CA ALA A 319 6.68 13.31 6.69
C ALA A 319 8.19 13.10 6.59
N VAL A 320 8.74 12.04 7.19
CA VAL A 320 10.14 11.65 7.03
C VAL A 320 10.46 11.38 5.56
N GLY A 321 9.59 10.68 4.83
CA GLY A 321 9.79 10.42 3.40
C GLY A 321 9.87 11.71 2.55
N HIS A 322 9.07 12.73 2.87
CA HIS A 322 9.17 14.02 2.21
C HIS A 322 10.50 14.74 2.51
N MET A 323 10.98 14.65 3.75
CA MET A 323 12.26 15.25 4.14
C MET A 323 13.44 14.53 3.51
N ASN A 324 13.43 13.20 3.50
CA ASN A 324 14.46 12.40 2.84
C ASN A 324 14.55 12.74 1.33
N HIS A 325 13.38 12.88 0.66
CA HIS A 325 13.36 13.27 -0.76
C HIS A 325 14.03 14.62 -1.03
N LEU A 326 13.76 15.64 -0.21
CA LEU A 326 14.41 16.94 -0.36
C LEU A 326 15.89 16.91 0.01
N TYR A 327 16.26 16.11 0.98
CA TYR A 327 17.64 15.90 1.41
C TYR A 327 18.47 15.21 0.33
N GLU A 328 17.94 14.12 -0.26
CA GLU A 328 18.59 13.41 -1.37
C GLU A 328 18.79 14.30 -2.60
N GLN A 329 17.88 15.25 -2.81
CA GLN A 329 18.03 16.27 -3.87
C GLN A 329 19.00 17.39 -3.53
N GLY A 330 19.62 17.41 -2.36
CA GLY A 330 20.52 18.47 -1.91
C GLY A 330 19.84 19.83 -1.68
N LYS A 331 18.50 19.86 -1.56
CA LYS A 331 17.74 21.08 -1.36
C LYS A 331 17.65 21.52 0.09
N ILE A 332 17.92 20.60 1.01
CA ILE A 332 17.94 20.82 2.44
C ILE A 332 19.12 20.08 3.06
N PHE A 333 19.53 20.52 4.24
CA PHE A 333 20.47 19.81 5.08
C PHE A 333 19.95 19.72 6.52
N ARG A 334 20.58 18.88 7.35
CA ARG A 334 20.11 18.66 8.72
C ARG A 334 21.25 18.77 9.72
N LYS A 335 20.94 19.21 10.93
CA LYS A 335 21.80 19.18 12.12
C LYS A 335 21.02 18.58 13.28
N LEU A 336 21.72 18.05 14.25
CA LEU A 336 21.08 17.61 15.49
C LEU A 336 20.85 18.79 16.43
N ASP A 337 19.69 18.81 17.07
CA ASP A 337 19.46 19.67 18.21
C ASP A 337 20.01 19.04 19.50
N ASN A 338 19.85 19.74 20.63
CA ASN A 338 20.31 19.28 21.94
C ASN A 338 19.53 18.05 22.47
N GLU A 339 18.40 17.70 21.87
CA GLU A 339 17.57 16.55 22.22
C GLU A 339 17.78 15.35 21.28
N GLY A 340 18.64 15.52 20.26
CA GLY A 340 18.95 14.50 19.26
C GLY A 340 18.00 14.45 18.08
N ALA A 341 17.07 15.39 17.94
CA ALA A 341 16.21 15.49 16.77
C ALA A 341 16.93 16.19 15.59
N TYR A 342 16.56 15.84 14.37
CA TYR A 342 16.99 16.59 13.19
C TYR A 342 16.26 17.93 13.09
N LEU A 343 17.03 19.00 13.06
CA LEU A 343 16.60 20.32 12.59
C LEU A 343 16.98 20.44 11.12
N TRP A 344 15.99 20.63 10.29
CA TRP A 344 16.13 20.76 8.85
C TRP A 344 16.25 22.20 8.43
N TYR A 345 17.19 22.48 7.57
CA TYR A 345 17.53 23.80 7.05
C TYR A 345 17.42 23.79 5.53
N LYS A 346 17.03 24.90 4.96
CA LYS A 346 17.14 25.12 3.52
C LYS A 346 18.61 25.20 3.12
N ALA A 347 18.99 24.54 2.01
CA ALA A 347 20.34 24.63 1.44
C ALA A 347 20.57 25.93 0.69
#